data_f77ede65c11664055acbae2ebc522ac7
#
_entry.id   f77ede65c11664055acbae2ebc522ac7
#
_cell.length_a   1.000
_cell.length_b   1.000
_cell.length_c   1.000
_cell.angle_alpha   90.00
_cell.angle_beta   90.00
_cell.angle_gamma   90.00
#
_symmetry.space_group_name_H-M   'P 1'
#
loop_
_entity.id
_entity.type
_entity.pdbx_description
1 polymer ?
#
loop_
_entity_poly.entity_id
_entity_poly.type
_entity_poly.pdbx_seq_one_letter_code
_entity_poly.pdbx_strand_id
1 'polypeptide(L)'
;DGEIRRESYSNRFATALEGIDIDNPAEVPGRSGRPIPVPRITGPIRRRHAVEVRDIEFLRANTDRKVKITLPGPFTMTQTAVDEYYGDDEACAMAFADAVNAEIMDLFAAGADVVQIDEPWMQARPDAAKRYAVAAINRALAGAPGTTAVHMCFGYAHAVKDKPDGYSFLPELAACDADQISIEAAQPGLDIAALEALATKTIVLGVIDLGDDRVETAGIVAGRIRAALEYVEPDRLIVA
;
A
#
# COMPACT_ATOMS: atom_id res chain seq x y z
N ASP A 1 -7.48 -11.09 3.06
CA ASP A 1 -6.77 -10.59 1.89
C ASP A 1 -6.58 -11.71 0.87
N GLY A 2 -6.26 -11.41 -0.35
CA GLY A 2 -6.13 -12.38 -1.44
C GLY A 2 -4.71 -12.86 -1.72
N GLU A 3 -3.75 -12.64 -0.86
CA GLU A 3 -2.33 -12.88 -1.13
C GLU A 3 -1.95 -14.37 -1.14
N ILE A 4 -2.73 -15.22 -0.52
CA ILE A 4 -2.42 -16.65 -0.40
C ILE A 4 -2.19 -17.36 -1.75
N ARG A 5 -2.73 -16.82 -2.85
CA ARG A 5 -2.55 -17.35 -4.20
C ARG A 5 -1.35 -16.75 -4.94
N ARG A 6 -0.67 -15.79 -4.34
CA ARG A 6 0.34 -14.98 -5.00
C ARG A 6 1.72 -15.39 -4.53
N GLU A 7 2.59 -15.66 -5.46
CA GLU A 7 4.00 -15.90 -5.18
C GLU A 7 4.68 -14.62 -4.69
N SER A 8 4.38 -13.51 -5.36
CA SER A 8 4.82 -12.17 -4.99
C SER A 8 3.73 -11.17 -5.37
N TYR A 9 3.35 -10.35 -4.43
CA TYR A 9 2.31 -9.36 -4.57
C TYR A 9 2.56 -8.37 -5.72
N SER A 10 3.74 -7.75 -5.78
CA SER A 10 4.11 -6.83 -6.86
C SER A 10 4.37 -7.54 -8.18
N ASN A 11 5.00 -8.72 -8.15
CA ASN A 11 5.28 -9.48 -9.37
C ASN A 11 4.00 -9.97 -10.04
N ARG A 12 2.97 -10.34 -9.27
CA ARG A 12 1.68 -10.70 -9.86
C ARG A 12 1.09 -9.54 -10.68
N PHE A 13 1.12 -8.32 -10.19
CA PHE A 13 0.67 -7.17 -10.96
C PHE A 13 1.59 -6.92 -12.16
N ALA A 14 2.90 -7.02 -11.97
CA ALA A 14 3.89 -6.86 -13.04
C ALA A 14 3.68 -7.81 -14.22
N THR A 15 3.18 -9.04 -13.99
CA THR A 15 2.91 -10.03 -15.07
C THR A 15 1.84 -9.56 -16.06
N ALA A 16 1.00 -8.61 -15.67
CA ALA A 16 -0.06 -8.05 -16.51
C ALA A 16 0.38 -6.80 -17.29
N LEU A 17 1.66 -6.41 -17.18
CA LEU A 17 2.18 -5.22 -17.81
C LEU A 17 3.05 -5.54 -19.03
N GLU A 18 2.97 -4.67 -20.05
CA GLU A 18 3.97 -4.59 -21.11
C GLU A 18 5.21 -3.85 -20.59
N GLY A 19 6.33 -4.06 -21.26
CA GLY A 19 7.59 -3.41 -20.91
C GLY A 19 8.29 -3.99 -19.69
N ILE A 20 7.74 -5.07 -19.11
CA ILE A 20 8.28 -5.75 -17.92
C ILE A 20 8.79 -7.13 -18.31
N ASP A 21 10.07 -7.40 -18.05
CA ASP A 21 10.71 -8.71 -18.17
C ASP A 21 10.77 -9.38 -16.79
N ILE A 22 9.94 -10.40 -16.60
CA ILE A 22 9.88 -11.23 -15.40
C ILE A 22 10.71 -12.51 -15.53
N ASP A 23 11.08 -12.90 -16.75
CA ASP A 23 11.79 -14.14 -17.02
C ASP A 23 13.29 -14.03 -16.75
N ASN A 24 13.84 -12.82 -16.82
CA ASN A 24 15.24 -12.50 -16.55
C ASN A 24 15.36 -11.53 -15.36
N PRO A 25 15.05 -11.97 -14.12
CA PRO A 25 15.01 -11.08 -12.97
C PRO A 25 16.40 -10.49 -12.65
N ALA A 26 16.39 -9.28 -12.12
CA ALA A 26 17.53 -8.69 -11.45
C ALA A 26 17.40 -8.86 -9.93
N GLU A 27 18.38 -8.38 -9.17
CA GLU A 27 18.32 -8.36 -7.72
C GLU A 27 18.43 -6.93 -7.19
N VAL A 28 17.61 -6.60 -6.20
CA VAL A 28 17.72 -5.34 -5.44
C VAL A 28 17.80 -5.63 -3.94
N PRO A 29 18.39 -4.75 -3.14
CA PRO A 29 18.36 -4.88 -1.69
C PRO A 29 16.92 -4.84 -1.17
N GLY A 30 16.46 -5.94 -0.57
CA GLY A 30 15.17 -6.02 0.10
C GLY A 30 15.13 -5.22 1.41
N ARG A 31 13.94 -5.06 1.97
CA ARG A 31 13.72 -4.34 3.25
C ARG A 31 14.43 -4.99 4.45
N SER A 32 14.66 -6.30 4.39
CA SER A 32 15.44 -7.04 5.39
C SER A 32 16.96 -6.99 5.17
N GLY A 33 17.44 -6.24 4.17
CA GLY A 33 18.85 -6.20 3.77
C GLY A 33 19.29 -7.38 2.90
N ARG A 34 18.43 -8.40 2.69
CA ARG A 34 18.73 -9.52 1.78
C ARG A 34 18.33 -9.15 0.36
N PRO A 35 19.09 -9.60 -0.66
CA PRO A 35 18.67 -9.44 -2.05
C PRO A 35 17.33 -10.12 -2.31
N ILE A 36 16.50 -9.47 -3.12
CA ILE A 36 15.25 -10.03 -3.62
C ILE A 36 15.24 -9.99 -5.15
N PRO A 37 14.75 -11.04 -5.83
CA PRO A 37 14.58 -11.03 -7.26
C PRO A 37 13.44 -10.07 -7.63
N VAL A 38 13.68 -9.24 -8.65
CA VAL A 38 12.72 -8.25 -9.16
C VAL A 38 12.73 -8.25 -10.69
N PRO A 39 11.61 -7.88 -11.34
CA PRO A 39 11.58 -7.76 -12.79
C PRO A 39 12.44 -6.61 -13.30
N ARG A 40 12.75 -6.65 -14.61
CA ARG A 40 13.40 -5.55 -15.33
C ARG A 40 12.36 -4.78 -16.13
N ILE A 41 12.53 -3.47 -16.19
CA ILE A 41 11.74 -2.61 -17.06
C ILE A 41 12.54 -2.39 -18.33
N THR A 42 12.11 -3.03 -19.41
CA THR A 42 12.81 -3.05 -20.70
C THR A 42 12.08 -2.31 -21.81
N GLY A 43 10.93 -1.71 -21.50
CA GLY A 43 10.11 -0.96 -22.44
C GLY A 43 9.04 -0.12 -21.72
N PRO A 44 8.17 0.57 -22.50
CA PRO A 44 7.12 1.39 -21.91
C PRO A 44 6.11 0.55 -21.14
N ILE A 45 5.84 0.93 -19.89
CA ILE A 45 4.89 0.25 -19.01
C ILE A 45 3.46 0.55 -19.48
N ARG A 46 2.69 -0.51 -19.74
CA ARG A 46 1.26 -0.44 -20.06
C ARG A 46 0.53 -1.66 -19.52
N ARG A 47 -0.65 -1.47 -18.94
CA ARG A 47 -1.47 -2.60 -18.51
C ARG A 47 -2.07 -3.32 -19.73
N ARG A 48 -1.90 -4.64 -19.81
CA ARG A 48 -2.46 -5.49 -20.88
C ARG A 48 -3.88 -5.93 -20.62
N HIS A 49 -4.17 -6.28 -19.36
CA HIS A 49 -5.46 -6.81 -18.91
C HIS A 49 -5.66 -6.55 -17.42
N ALA A 50 -6.90 -6.69 -16.96
CA ALA A 50 -7.26 -6.61 -15.55
C ALA A 50 -6.63 -7.78 -14.76
N VAL A 51 -6.22 -7.51 -13.52
CA VAL A 51 -5.49 -8.47 -12.68
C VAL A 51 -6.40 -9.02 -11.59
N GLU A 52 -7.07 -8.13 -10.84
CA GLU A 52 -7.83 -8.50 -9.65
C GLU A 52 -9.35 -8.32 -9.82
N VAL A 53 -9.82 -7.87 -10.98
CA VAL A 53 -11.25 -7.64 -11.28
C VAL A 53 -12.08 -8.90 -11.04
N ARG A 54 -11.58 -10.07 -11.47
CA ARG A 54 -12.25 -11.35 -11.25
C ARG A 54 -12.46 -11.66 -9.77
N ASP A 55 -11.56 -11.23 -8.90
CA ASP A 55 -11.67 -11.45 -7.46
C ASP A 55 -12.79 -10.59 -6.86
N ILE A 56 -12.97 -9.36 -7.35
CA ILE A 56 -14.09 -8.52 -6.96
C ILE A 56 -15.41 -9.10 -7.46
N GLU A 57 -15.50 -9.52 -8.72
CA GLU A 57 -16.69 -10.17 -9.27
C GLU A 57 -17.08 -11.41 -8.45
N PHE A 58 -16.10 -12.25 -8.09
CA PHE A 58 -16.33 -13.40 -7.23
C PHE A 58 -16.85 -13.00 -5.85
N LEU A 59 -16.24 -12.00 -5.20
CA LEU A 59 -16.67 -11.53 -3.90
C LEU A 59 -18.09 -10.94 -3.96
N ARG A 60 -18.41 -10.12 -4.96
CA ARG A 60 -19.77 -9.56 -5.15
C ARG A 60 -20.83 -10.64 -5.34
N ALA A 61 -20.48 -11.73 -6.02
CA ALA A 61 -21.41 -12.85 -6.19
C ALA A 61 -21.64 -13.65 -4.90
N ASN A 62 -20.80 -13.50 -3.87
CA ASN A 62 -20.80 -14.32 -2.65
C ASN A 62 -21.01 -13.54 -1.35
N THR A 63 -21.10 -12.19 -1.39
CA THR A 63 -21.31 -11.39 -0.19
C THR A 63 -21.98 -10.05 -0.48
N ASP A 64 -22.88 -9.63 0.43
CA ASP A 64 -23.48 -8.30 0.47
C ASP A 64 -22.69 -7.29 1.31
N ARG A 65 -21.59 -7.73 1.92
CA ARG A 65 -20.76 -6.87 2.76
C ARG A 65 -19.89 -5.96 1.92
N LYS A 66 -19.37 -4.89 2.56
CA LYS A 66 -18.35 -4.04 1.92
C LYS A 66 -17.13 -4.87 1.57
N VAL A 67 -16.65 -4.69 0.35
CA VAL A 67 -15.48 -5.39 -0.21
C VAL A 67 -14.36 -4.39 -0.45
N LYS A 68 -13.20 -4.68 0.14
CA LYS A 68 -11.95 -3.97 -0.11
C LYS A 68 -10.98 -4.87 -0.86
N ILE A 69 -10.31 -4.32 -1.86
CA ILE A 69 -9.25 -4.98 -2.62
C ILE A 69 -7.97 -4.17 -2.55
N THR A 70 -6.84 -4.85 -2.63
CA THR A 70 -5.51 -4.26 -2.47
C THR A 70 -4.68 -4.43 -3.72
N LEU A 71 -3.98 -3.37 -4.13
CA LEU A 71 -3.03 -3.33 -5.24
C LEU A 71 -1.65 -2.87 -4.76
N PRO A 72 -0.55 -3.24 -5.43
CA PRO A 72 0.72 -2.59 -5.19
C PRO A 72 0.69 -1.13 -5.64
N GLY A 73 1.24 -0.25 -4.83
CA GLY A 73 1.35 1.17 -5.18
C GLY A 73 2.48 1.44 -6.18
N PRO A 74 2.38 2.54 -6.95
CA PRO A 74 3.32 2.85 -8.02
C PRO A 74 4.75 3.10 -7.53
N PHE A 75 4.92 3.71 -6.35
CA PHE A 75 6.24 3.89 -5.76
C PHE A 75 6.87 2.55 -5.40
N THR A 76 6.12 1.66 -4.75
CA THR A 76 6.55 0.30 -4.41
C THR A 76 6.94 -0.49 -5.65
N MET A 77 6.16 -0.39 -6.73
CA MET A 77 6.48 -1.06 -8.00
C MET A 77 7.82 -0.58 -8.56
N THR A 78 8.08 0.72 -8.52
CA THR A 78 9.36 1.30 -8.95
C THR A 78 10.54 0.81 -8.11
N GLN A 79 10.37 0.72 -6.79
CA GLN A 79 11.43 0.25 -5.88
C GLN A 79 11.66 -1.27 -5.94
N THR A 80 10.74 -2.02 -6.53
CA THR A 80 10.80 -3.48 -6.71
C THR A 80 10.94 -3.88 -8.18
N ALA A 81 11.60 -3.05 -8.98
CA ALA A 81 11.99 -3.33 -10.36
C ALA A 81 13.37 -2.70 -10.63
N VAL A 82 14.05 -3.15 -11.68
CA VAL A 82 15.25 -2.48 -12.19
C VAL A 82 14.89 -1.78 -13.49
N ASP A 83 15.02 -0.47 -13.50
CA ASP A 83 14.73 0.34 -14.68
C ASP A 83 15.92 0.33 -15.66
N GLU A 84 15.68 -0.22 -16.85
CA GLU A 84 16.61 -0.21 -18.00
C GLU A 84 16.05 0.58 -19.18
N TYR A 85 14.92 1.27 -18.99
CA TYR A 85 14.23 1.98 -20.07
C TYR A 85 14.02 3.47 -19.84
N TYR A 86 13.46 3.87 -18.69
CA TYR A 86 13.14 5.28 -18.41
C TYR A 86 14.36 6.09 -18.01
N GLY A 87 15.29 5.51 -17.26
CA GLY A 87 16.45 6.21 -16.71
C GLY A 87 16.10 7.31 -15.69
N ASP A 88 14.86 7.32 -15.19
CA ASP A 88 14.30 8.28 -14.26
C ASP A 88 13.22 7.61 -13.40
N ASP A 89 13.48 7.51 -12.10
CA ASP A 89 12.58 6.87 -11.14
C ASP A 89 11.19 7.52 -11.11
N GLU A 90 11.11 8.84 -11.24
CA GLU A 90 9.83 9.56 -11.22
C GLU A 90 9.02 9.25 -12.48
N ALA A 91 9.64 9.29 -13.65
CA ALA A 91 8.98 8.92 -14.91
C ALA A 91 8.50 7.46 -14.88
N CYS A 92 9.31 6.58 -14.33
CA CYS A 92 8.95 5.17 -14.12
C CYS A 92 7.75 5.03 -13.17
N ALA A 93 7.77 5.72 -12.02
CA ALA A 93 6.66 5.71 -11.05
C ALA A 93 5.36 6.24 -11.65
N MET A 94 5.43 7.28 -12.49
CA MET A 94 4.25 7.82 -13.18
C MET A 94 3.68 6.82 -14.20
N ALA A 95 4.53 6.06 -14.89
CA ALA A 95 4.07 5.02 -15.81
C ALA A 95 3.41 3.84 -15.05
N PHE A 96 3.94 3.43 -13.91
CA PHE A 96 3.26 2.49 -13.02
C PHE A 96 1.94 3.05 -12.48
N ALA A 97 1.90 4.34 -12.12
CA ALA A 97 0.69 4.98 -11.64
C ALA A 97 -0.46 4.94 -12.67
N ASP A 98 -0.16 5.14 -13.95
CA ASP A 98 -1.15 5.01 -15.03
C ASP A 98 -1.69 3.57 -15.13
N ALA A 99 -0.83 2.57 -15.00
CA ALA A 99 -1.25 1.17 -15.02
C ALA A 99 -2.09 0.79 -13.78
N VAL A 100 -1.71 1.27 -12.60
CA VAL A 100 -2.47 1.09 -11.35
C VAL A 100 -3.81 1.81 -11.43
N ASN A 101 -3.85 3.04 -11.95
CA ASN A 101 -5.10 3.78 -12.13
C ASN A 101 -6.09 3.01 -13.01
N ALA A 102 -5.64 2.47 -14.14
CA ALA A 102 -6.50 1.67 -15.02
C ALA A 102 -7.10 0.45 -14.30
N GLU A 103 -6.35 -0.20 -13.40
CA GLU A 103 -6.86 -1.28 -12.57
C GLU A 103 -7.86 -0.78 -11.53
N ILE A 104 -7.60 0.34 -10.85
CA ILE A 104 -8.49 0.96 -9.86
C ILE A 104 -9.86 1.25 -10.49
N MET A 105 -9.88 1.83 -11.70
CA MET A 105 -11.13 2.15 -12.39
C MET A 105 -11.95 0.89 -12.70
N ASP A 106 -11.30 -0.17 -13.18
CA ASP A 106 -11.97 -1.43 -13.47
C ASP A 106 -12.47 -2.14 -12.20
N LEU A 107 -11.73 -2.05 -11.08
CA LEU A 107 -12.15 -2.63 -9.80
C LEU A 107 -13.40 -1.94 -9.24
N PHE A 108 -13.50 -0.62 -9.33
CA PHE A 108 -14.73 0.07 -8.96
C PHE A 108 -15.89 -0.27 -9.90
N ALA A 109 -15.63 -0.38 -11.20
CA ALA A 109 -16.65 -0.82 -12.16
C ALA A 109 -17.15 -2.26 -11.88
N ALA A 110 -16.29 -3.13 -11.35
CA ALA A 110 -16.62 -4.48 -10.92
C ALA A 110 -17.31 -4.54 -9.55
N GLY A 111 -17.46 -3.41 -8.85
CA GLY A 111 -18.21 -3.29 -7.61
C GLY A 111 -17.38 -3.30 -6.33
N ALA A 112 -16.09 -2.99 -6.36
CA ALA A 112 -15.32 -2.73 -5.14
C ALA A 112 -15.90 -1.52 -4.39
N ASP A 113 -15.99 -1.61 -3.05
CA ASP A 113 -16.38 -0.48 -2.21
C ASP A 113 -15.17 0.37 -1.82
N VAL A 114 -14.02 -0.28 -1.65
CA VAL A 114 -12.76 0.37 -1.31
C VAL A 114 -11.63 -0.25 -2.13
N VAL A 115 -10.81 0.58 -2.76
CA VAL A 115 -9.56 0.13 -3.38
C VAL A 115 -8.39 0.72 -2.61
N GLN A 116 -7.51 -0.16 -2.16
CA GLN A 116 -6.30 0.19 -1.41
C GLN A 116 -5.08 0.01 -2.27
N ILE A 117 -4.17 0.97 -2.23
CA ILE A 117 -2.81 0.80 -2.76
C ILE A 117 -1.82 0.68 -1.60
N ASP A 118 -0.90 -0.28 -1.70
CA ASP A 118 0.09 -0.56 -0.67
C ASP A 118 1.44 0.03 -1.07
N GLU A 119 1.98 0.87 -0.18
CA GLU A 119 3.25 1.55 -0.38
C GLU A 119 4.29 1.24 0.73
N PRO A 120 4.56 -0.05 0.99
CA PRO A 120 5.47 -0.45 2.06
C PRO A 120 6.93 0.00 1.86
N TRP A 121 7.31 0.37 0.64
CA TRP A 121 8.67 0.83 0.35
C TRP A 121 8.91 2.31 0.67
N MET A 122 7.86 3.11 0.87
CA MET A 122 8.02 4.51 1.26
C MET A 122 8.85 4.67 2.54
N GLN A 123 8.57 3.85 3.55
CA GLN A 123 9.32 3.89 4.81
C GLN A 123 10.76 3.33 4.65
N ALA A 124 10.97 2.39 3.73
CA ALA A 124 12.30 1.83 3.47
C ALA A 124 13.19 2.75 2.61
N ARG A 125 12.60 3.71 1.90
CA ARG A 125 13.27 4.65 0.99
C ARG A 125 12.73 6.08 1.17
N PRO A 126 12.82 6.67 2.37
CA PRO A 126 12.14 7.93 2.69
C PRO A 126 12.57 9.11 1.82
N ASP A 127 13.84 9.19 1.42
CA ASP A 127 14.33 10.29 0.58
C ASP A 127 13.75 10.24 -0.84
N ALA A 128 13.64 9.05 -1.43
CA ALA A 128 12.98 8.86 -2.71
C ALA A 128 11.46 9.11 -2.59
N ALA A 129 10.83 8.61 -1.52
CA ALA A 129 9.40 8.80 -1.26
C ALA A 129 9.01 10.28 -1.17
N LYS A 130 9.81 11.10 -0.49
CA LYS A 130 9.59 12.55 -0.39
C LYS A 130 9.64 13.27 -1.73
N ARG A 131 10.38 12.75 -2.70
CA ARG A 131 10.51 13.40 -4.01
C ARG A 131 9.29 13.21 -4.88
N TYR A 132 8.75 11.98 -4.99
CA TYR A 132 7.74 11.67 -6.00
C TYR A 132 6.62 10.70 -5.58
N ALA A 133 6.69 10.08 -4.39
CA ALA A 133 5.70 9.06 -4.03
C ALA A 133 4.27 9.61 -3.96
N VAL A 134 4.07 10.78 -3.33
CA VAL A 134 2.73 11.40 -3.24
C VAL A 134 2.20 11.77 -4.62
N ALA A 135 3.04 12.30 -5.50
CA ALA A 135 2.63 12.62 -6.87
C ALA A 135 2.21 11.36 -7.65
N ALA A 136 2.96 10.26 -7.51
CA ALA A 136 2.62 8.97 -8.13
C ALA A 136 1.34 8.37 -7.54
N ILE A 137 1.14 8.45 -6.21
CA ILE A 137 -0.10 8.05 -5.53
C ILE A 137 -1.29 8.84 -6.09
N ASN A 138 -1.21 10.16 -6.12
CA ASN A 138 -2.30 11.01 -6.61
C ASN A 138 -2.63 10.72 -8.08
N ARG A 139 -1.62 10.46 -8.91
CA ARG A 139 -1.84 10.03 -10.30
C ARG A 139 -2.56 8.68 -10.39
N ALA A 140 -2.17 7.72 -9.56
CA ALA A 140 -2.82 6.41 -9.51
C ALA A 140 -4.28 6.51 -9.03
N LEU A 141 -4.60 7.43 -8.14
CA LEU A 141 -5.95 7.63 -7.59
C LEU A 141 -6.81 8.59 -8.42
N ALA A 142 -6.25 9.24 -9.45
CA ALA A 142 -6.95 10.27 -10.22
C ALA A 142 -8.25 9.76 -10.83
N GLY A 143 -9.36 10.46 -10.53
CA GLY A 143 -10.69 10.13 -11.06
C GLY A 143 -11.34 8.88 -10.48
N ALA A 144 -10.79 8.28 -9.43
CA ALA A 144 -11.38 7.13 -8.75
C ALA A 144 -12.81 7.45 -8.26
N PRO A 145 -13.84 6.66 -8.63
CA PRO A 145 -15.23 7.00 -8.36
C PRO A 145 -15.71 6.58 -6.96
N GLY A 146 -14.87 5.93 -6.17
CA GLY A 146 -15.21 5.39 -4.84
C GLY A 146 -14.11 5.62 -3.81
N THR A 147 -14.28 5.02 -2.63
CA THR A 147 -13.35 5.20 -1.51
C THR A 147 -11.99 4.59 -1.81
N THR A 148 -10.95 5.38 -1.65
CA THR A 148 -9.56 4.98 -1.84
C THR A 148 -8.80 4.92 -0.52
N ALA A 149 -7.84 4.01 -0.43
CA ALA A 149 -6.95 3.90 0.73
C ALA A 149 -5.49 3.76 0.31
N VAL A 150 -4.60 4.36 1.10
CA VAL A 150 -3.16 4.09 1.01
C VAL A 150 -2.74 3.36 2.28
N HIS A 151 -2.07 2.22 2.12
CA HIS A 151 -1.52 1.47 3.23
C HIS A 151 0.00 1.60 3.28
N MET A 152 0.49 1.90 4.46
CA MET A 152 1.90 1.87 4.77
C MET A 152 2.19 0.94 5.93
N CYS A 153 3.15 0.08 5.75
CA CYS A 153 3.66 -0.79 6.79
C CYS A 153 5.19 -0.72 6.87
N PHE A 154 5.72 -1.22 7.97
CA PHE A 154 7.16 -1.41 8.13
C PHE A 154 7.65 -2.76 7.60
N GLY A 155 6.75 -3.59 7.10
CA GLY A 155 7.00 -4.95 6.64
C GLY A 155 6.53 -6.02 7.63
N TYR A 156 6.48 -7.25 7.17
CA TYR A 156 6.03 -8.38 7.97
C TYR A 156 6.87 -8.54 9.26
N ALA A 157 6.21 -8.72 10.40
CA ALA A 157 6.84 -8.82 11.72
C ALA A 157 7.95 -9.89 11.81
N HIS A 158 7.77 -11.01 11.11
CA HIS A 158 8.77 -12.08 11.07
C HIS A 158 10.01 -11.75 10.21
N ALA A 159 9.89 -10.81 9.28
CA ALA A 159 10.95 -10.45 8.34
C ALA A 159 11.68 -9.16 8.76
N VAL A 160 10.96 -8.20 9.35
CA VAL A 160 11.49 -6.90 9.80
C VAL A 160 11.23 -6.79 11.30
N LYS A 161 12.24 -7.11 12.10
CA LYS A 161 12.14 -7.13 13.57
C LYS A 161 12.34 -5.75 14.18
N ASP A 162 13.32 -5.01 13.68
CA ASP A 162 13.64 -3.66 14.14
C ASP A 162 12.84 -2.66 13.32
N LYS A 163 11.67 -2.27 13.83
CA LYS A 163 10.81 -1.25 13.21
C LYS A 163 11.13 0.12 13.80
N PRO A 164 11.13 1.18 12.99
CA PRO A 164 11.21 2.54 13.53
C PRO A 164 9.97 2.84 14.37
N ASP A 165 10.11 3.74 15.34
CA ASP A 165 9.07 4.19 16.27
C ASP A 165 8.10 5.23 15.66
N GLY A 166 8.23 5.52 14.38
CA GLY A 166 7.37 6.47 13.68
C GLY A 166 7.54 6.46 12.17
N TYR A 167 6.61 7.11 11.50
CA TYR A 167 6.60 7.32 10.06
C TYR A 167 7.29 8.65 9.72
N SER A 168 8.18 8.63 8.72
CA SER A 168 8.99 9.80 8.36
C SER A 168 8.24 10.86 7.53
N PHE A 169 6.99 10.60 7.09
CA PHE A 169 6.28 11.44 6.11
C PHE A 169 4.74 11.42 6.25
N LEU A 170 4.21 11.29 7.48
CA LEU A 170 2.77 11.44 7.70
C LEU A 170 2.22 12.82 7.22
N PRO A 171 2.94 13.94 7.40
CA PRO A 171 2.48 15.23 6.88
C PRO A 171 2.34 15.24 5.35
N GLU A 172 3.25 14.60 4.61
CA GLU A 172 3.18 14.49 3.17
C GLU A 172 2.00 13.61 2.73
N LEU A 173 1.71 12.54 3.48
CA LEU A 173 0.53 11.70 3.23
C LEU A 173 -0.79 12.42 3.49
N ALA A 174 -0.82 13.39 4.38
CA ALA A 174 -2.01 14.23 4.55
C ALA A 174 -2.38 14.98 3.26
N ALA A 175 -1.39 15.26 2.41
CA ALA A 175 -1.57 15.93 1.12
C ALA A 175 -1.91 14.98 -0.03
N CYS A 176 -1.93 13.65 0.17
CA CYS A 176 -2.34 12.73 -0.89
C CYS A 176 -3.87 12.72 -1.07
N ASP A 177 -4.32 12.33 -2.27
CA ASP A 177 -5.76 12.34 -2.63
C ASP A 177 -6.55 11.14 -2.07
N ALA A 178 -5.90 10.22 -1.35
CA ALA A 178 -6.58 9.09 -0.73
C ALA A 178 -7.54 9.53 0.40
N ASP A 179 -8.70 8.89 0.48
CA ASP A 179 -9.69 9.13 1.55
C ASP A 179 -9.23 8.54 2.89
N GLN A 180 -8.54 7.40 2.82
CA GLN A 180 -8.13 6.63 3.99
C GLN A 180 -6.62 6.41 4.01
N ILE A 181 -6.03 6.53 5.19
CA ILE A 181 -4.62 6.17 5.44
C ILE A 181 -4.59 5.00 6.43
N SER A 182 -4.01 3.89 5.99
CA SER A 182 -3.85 2.67 6.78
C SER A 182 -2.42 2.55 7.28
N ILE A 183 -2.27 2.48 8.60
CA ILE A 183 -0.96 2.45 9.28
C ILE A 183 -0.92 1.42 10.39
N GLU A 184 0.24 0.82 10.60
CA GLU A 184 0.55 0.05 11.80
C GLU A 184 0.81 1.01 12.98
N ALA A 185 0.25 0.75 14.14
CA ALA A 185 0.49 1.55 15.34
C ALA A 185 0.97 0.71 16.52
N ALA A 186 0.39 -0.47 16.72
CA ALA A 186 0.67 -1.29 17.89
C ALA A 186 2.09 -1.87 17.90
N GLN A 187 2.49 -2.55 16.83
CA GLN A 187 3.80 -3.20 16.78
C GLN A 187 4.97 -2.20 16.76
N PRO A 188 4.96 -1.09 15.99
CA PRO A 188 6.06 -0.13 16.04
C PRO A 188 6.05 0.74 17.31
N GLY A 189 5.03 0.66 18.15
CA GLY A 189 4.88 1.54 19.30
C GLY A 189 4.73 3.01 18.90
N LEU A 190 3.91 3.26 17.86
CA LEU A 190 3.72 4.60 17.30
C LEU A 190 3.28 5.59 18.39
N ASP A 191 3.92 6.75 18.45
CA ASP A 191 3.37 7.90 19.18
C ASP A 191 2.05 8.31 18.53
N ILE A 192 0.95 8.05 19.24
CA ILE A 192 -0.40 8.27 18.73
C ILE A 192 -0.68 9.75 18.43
N ALA A 193 0.00 10.69 19.07
CA ALA A 193 -0.10 12.11 18.72
C ALA A 193 0.28 12.41 17.26
N ALA A 194 1.07 11.54 16.62
CA ALA A 194 1.38 11.64 15.19
C ALA A 194 0.15 11.59 14.28
N LEU A 195 -1.00 11.05 14.77
CA LEU A 195 -2.26 11.03 14.02
C LEU A 195 -2.82 12.43 13.75
N GLU A 196 -2.44 13.44 14.52
CA GLU A 196 -2.82 14.85 14.26
C GLU A 196 -2.39 15.31 12.86
N ALA A 197 -1.26 14.78 12.35
CA ALA A 197 -0.79 15.09 10.99
C ALA A 197 -1.77 14.64 9.91
N LEU A 198 -2.67 13.69 10.21
CA LEU A 198 -3.66 13.12 9.29
C LEU A 198 -5.09 13.61 9.56
N ALA A 199 -5.26 14.80 10.12
CA ALA A 199 -6.54 15.35 10.60
C ALA A 199 -7.66 15.38 9.55
N THR A 200 -7.32 15.37 8.25
CA THR A 200 -8.30 15.38 7.14
C THR A 200 -8.66 14.00 6.60
N LYS A 201 -8.01 12.94 7.11
CA LYS A 201 -8.13 11.57 6.59
C LYS A 201 -8.95 10.68 7.52
N THR A 202 -9.55 9.64 6.96
CA THR A 202 -9.99 8.49 7.76
C THR A 202 -8.78 7.60 8.04
N ILE A 203 -8.59 7.22 9.28
CA ILE A 203 -7.45 6.42 9.72
C ILE A 203 -7.88 4.96 9.88
N VAL A 204 -7.22 4.06 9.17
CA VAL A 204 -7.31 2.61 9.39
C VAL A 204 -6.12 2.23 10.27
N LEU A 205 -6.38 2.06 11.56
CA LEU A 205 -5.36 1.92 12.60
C LEU A 205 -5.13 0.45 12.95
N GLY A 206 -3.91 -0.04 12.75
CA GLY A 206 -3.47 -1.35 13.19
C GLY A 206 -3.26 -1.38 14.71
N VAL A 207 -4.17 -2.03 15.43
CA VAL A 207 -4.19 -2.04 16.90
C VAL A 207 -3.70 -3.36 17.51
N ILE A 208 -3.32 -4.33 16.68
CA ILE A 208 -2.77 -5.62 17.11
C ILE A 208 -1.25 -5.60 16.95
N ASP A 209 -0.54 -6.02 17.98
CA ASP A 209 0.91 -6.19 17.93
C ASP A 209 1.26 -7.58 17.37
N LEU A 210 1.63 -7.60 16.09
CA LEU A 210 2.06 -8.82 15.40
C LEU A 210 3.51 -9.24 15.73
N GLY A 211 4.23 -8.43 16.48
CA GLY A 211 5.58 -8.72 16.97
C GLY A 211 5.61 -9.47 18.31
N ASP A 212 4.49 -9.55 19.00
CA ASP A 212 4.34 -10.24 20.28
C ASP A 212 3.57 -11.57 20.09
N ASP A 213 4.19 -12.68 20.50
CA ASP A 213 3.55 -14.02 20.40
C ASP A 213 2.42 -14.24 21.43
N ARG A 214 2.25 -13.33 22.38
CA ARG A 214 1.20 -13.41 23.40
C ARG A 214 -0.14 -12.99 22.81
N VAL A 215 -1.20 -13.73 23.16
CA VAL A 215 -2.57 -13.34 22.81
C VAL A 215 -2.94 -12.07 23.58
N GLU A 216 -3.18 -10.99 22.89
CA GLU A 216 -3.58 -9.72 23.50
C GLU A 216 -5.00 -9.78 24.05
N THR A 217 -5.20 -9.18 25.22
CA THR A 217 -6.53 -9.08 25.84
C THR A 217 -7.35 -7.96 25.17
N ALA A 218 -8.69 -8.11 25.22
CA ALA A 218 -9.59 -7.04 24.78
C ALA A 218 -9.31 -5.70 25.47
N GLY A 219 -8.84 -5.73 26.73
CA GLY A 219 -8.48 -4.52 27.48
C GLY A 219 -7.28 -3.77 26.89
N ILE A 220 -6.25 -4.50 26.40
CA ILE A 220 -5.08 -3.92 25.75
C ILE A 220 -5.50 -3.23 24.44
N VAL A 221 -6.23 -3.95 23.58
CA VAL A 221 -6.71 -3.42 22.31
C VAL A 221 -7.63 -2.21 22.51
N ALA A 222 -8.58 -2.30 23.45
CA ALA A 222 -9.47 -1.19 23.80
C ALA A 222 -8.70 0.03 24.35
N GLY A 223 -7.59 -0.19 25.05
CA GLY A 223 -6.70 0.89 25.51
C GLY A 223 -6.10 1.68 24.34
N ARG A 224 -5.58 0.97 23.32
CA ARG A 224 -5.01 1.60 22.10
C ARG A 224 -6.08 2.37 21.31
N ILE A 225 -7.28 1.80 21.19
CA ILE A 225 -8.39 2.49 20.51
C ILE A 225 -8.76 3.78 21.25
N ARG A 226 -8.88 3.75 22.60
CA ARG A 226 -9.18 4.97 23.37
C ARG A 226 -8.10 6.03 23.25
N ALA A 227 -6.82 5.64 23.24
CA ALA A 227 -5.73 6.59 23.03
C ALA A 227 -5.83 7.26 21.65
N ALA A 228 -6.16 6.50 20.60
CA ALA A 228 -6.36 7.08 19.27
C ALA A 228 -7.55 8.04 19.19
N LEU A 229 -8.61 7.78 19.94
CA LEU A 229 -9.81 8.63 20.02
C LEU A 229 -9.57 9.98 20.73
N GLU A 230 -8.41 10.19 21.33
CA GLU A 230 -8.00 11.52 21.84
C GLU A 230 -7.56 12.46 20.70
N TYR A 231 -7.20 11.90 19.53
CA TYR A 231 -6.65 12.62 18.37
C TYR A 231 -7.51 12.50 17.10
N VAL A 232 -8.37 11.48 17.02
CA VAL A 232 -9.18 11.18 15.83
C VAL A 232 -10.64 11.03 16.23
N GLU A 233 -11.52 11.73 15.53
CA GLU A 233 -12.95 11.59 15.75
C GLU A 233 -13.43 10.15 15.44
N PRO A 234 -14.42 9.62 16.18
CA PRO A 234 -14.86 8.21 16.05
C PRO A 234 -15.32 7.83 14.64
N ASP A 235 -15.90 8.76 13.88
CA ASP A 235 -16.39 8.55 12.51
C ASP A 235 -15.26 8.50 11.47
N ARG A 236 -14.06 8.90 11.86
CA ARG A 236 -12.84 8.84 11.04
C ARG A 236 -11.85 7.76 11.49
N LEU A 237 -12.20 6.93 12.47
CA LEU A 237 -11.35 5.85 12.95
C LEU A 237 -11.91 4.49 12.54
N ILE A 238 -11.14 3.73 11.77
CA ILE A 238 -11.37 2.33 11.44
C ILE A 238 -10.32 1.50 12.18
N VAL A 239 -10.75 0.47 12.87
CA VAL A 239 -9.87 -0.43 13.63
C VAL A 239 -9.51 -1.64 12.78
N ALA A 240 -8.21 -1.97 12.68
CA ALA A 240 -7.67 -3.07 11.88
C ALA A 240 -6.69 -3.94 12.69
#